data_43a3933f6bc7f51b3ab6626c8608ec85
#
_entry.id   43a3933f6bc7f51b3ab6626c8608ec85
#
_cell.length_a   1.000
_cell.length_b   1.000
_cell.length_c   1.000
_cell.angle_alpha   90.00
_cell.angle_beta   90.00
_cell.angle_gamma   90.00
#
_symmetry.space_group_name_H-M   'P 1'
#
loop_
_entity.id
_entity.type
_entity.pdbx_description
1 polymer ?
#
loop_
_entity_poly.entity_id
_entity_poly.type
_entity_poly.pdbx_seq_one_letter_code
_entity_poly.pdbx_strand_id
1 'polypeptide(L)'
;MLMDESMAGVGAKRKRLMAPGQCTSFIYNTPVTVEGTQEKRIVNEIGPNAPIESGSPWQFDIEKEMDTFLDMGSLSLNVVMKIVKADGSPCGPDDVVAPVNLLASSMWHSVQVKLNNATTNMNSADYFNYKTFLETLLSYEGDARETHLRTQLFYLDTPAKYENFTHEKTNNIEPNAGFKYRYEYTKESAEFDVVCPLATDILRSSKYLVPGVTLSVRLTKADDKWLLMSDKAERYKISISEMKLEYARIKLFDPDFTIDAIQRYPFSKTEMRRYPVGAGLKSITVNMENELGRIPKQIYFFFVS
;
A
#
# COMPACT_ATOMS: atom_id res chain seq x y z
N MET A 1 50.01 -29.86 5.11
CA MET A 1 49.02 -29.74 6.15
C MET A 1 48.65 -28.26 6.40
N LEU A 2 48.27 -27.54 5.34
CA LEU A 2 47.99 -26.10 5.38
C LEU A 2 46.85 -25.72 4.37
N MET A 3 45.89 -26.63 4.15
CA MET A 3 44.78 -26.38 3.21
C MET A 3 43.38 -26.37 3.84
N ASP A 4 43.25 -26.50 5.14
CA ASP A 4 41.90 -26.73 5.75
C ASP A 4 41.25 -25.47 6.36
N GLU A 5 42.02 -24.46 6.76
CA GLU A 5 41.44 -23.28 7.40
C GLU A 5 40.83 -22.23 6.43
N SER A 6 41.26 -22.23 5.14
CA SER A 6 40.74 -21.27 4.16
C SER A 6 39.35 -21.64 3.62
N MET A 7 39.03 -22.94 3.61
CA MET A 7 37.75 -23.45 3.07
C MET A 7 36.59 -23.28 4.10
N ALA A 8 36.87 -23.41 5.40
CA ALA A 8 35.86 -23.18 6.42
C ALA A 8 35.41 -21.71 6.51
N GLY A 9 36.32 -20.78 6.29
CA GLY A 9 36.02 -19.34 6.28
C GLY A 9 35.14 -18.88 5.13
N VAL A 10 35.27 -19.50 3.95
CA VAL A 10 34.48 -19.17 2.75
C VAL A 10 33.03 -19.71 2.88
N GLY A 11 32.87 -20.90 3.46
CA GLY A 11 31.55 -21.48 3.69
C GLY A 11 30.72 -20.70 4.72
N ALA A 12 31.35 -20.24 5.80
CA ALA A 12 30.69 -19.45 6.83
C ALA A 12 30.29 -18.03 6.34
N LYS A 13 31.09 -17.42 5.47
CA LYS A 13 30.74 -16.11 4.87
C LYS A 13 29.59 -16.20 3.88
N ARG A 14 29.48 -17.29 3.11
CA ARG A 14 28.35 -17.51 2.18
C ARG A 14 27.03 -17.71 2.91
N LYS A 15 27.00 -18.38 4.07
CA LYS A 15 25.79 -18.53 4.88
C LYS A 15 25.22 -17.20 5.41
N ARG A 16 26.08 -16.18 5.58
CA ARG A 16 25.65 -14.84 6.06
C ARG A 16 25.12 -13.94 4.95
N LEU A 17 25.39 -14.26 3.69
CA LEU A 17 24.99 -13.44 2.53
C LEU A 17 23.66 -13.90 1.91
N MET A 18 23.11 -15.04 2.34
CA MET A 18 21.82 -15.51 1.85
C MET A 18 20.69 -14.77 2.58
N ALA A 19 19.85 -14.09 1.80
CA ALA A 19 18.62 -13.52 2.33
C ALA A 19 17.72 -14.64 2.84
N PRO A 20 17.05 -14.44 4.01
CA PRO A 20 16.06 -15.40 4.50
C PRO A 20 15.00 -15.65 3.41
N GLY A 21 14.78 -16.91 3.08
CA GLY A 21 13.77 -17.32 2.10
C GLY A 21 14.27 -17.72 0.70
N GLN A 22 15.54 -17.49 0.37
CA GLN A 22 16.06 -18.01 -0.89
C GLN A 22 16.48 -19.49 -0.76
N CYS A 23 15.69 -20.37 -1.36
CA CYS A 23 16.01 -21.79 -1.42
C CYS A 23 17.00 -22.05 -2.59
N THR A 24 18.28 -22.12 -2.27
CA THR A 24 19.33 -22.46 -3.22
C THR A 24 19.82 -23.91 -3.08
N SER A 25 19.20 -24.70 -2.22
CA SER A 25 19.60 -26.07 -1.89
C SER A 25 19.68 -26.98 -3.11
N PHE A 26 18.76 -26.82 -4.07
CA PHE A 26 18.75 -27.61 -5.30
C PHE A 26 19.82 -27.16 -6.32
N ILE A 27 20.29 -25.90 -6.26
CA ILE A 27 21.33 -25.37 -7.15
C ILE A 27 22.72 -25.71 -6.62
N TYR A 28 22.93 -25.59 -5.32
CA TYR A 28 24.25 -25.70 -4.69
C TYR A 28 24.37 -26.86 -3.71
N ASN A 29 23.38 -27.75 -3.67
CA ASN A 29 23.32 -28.87 -2.73
C ASN A 29 23.53 -28.46 -1.26
N THR A 30 23.10 -27.25 -0.91
CA THR A 30 23.15 -26.74 0.47
C THR A 30 21.92 -27.20 1.23
N PRO A 31 22.03 -27.60 2.51
CA PRO A 31 20.85 -27.96 3.29
C PRO A 31 19.89 -26.80 3.37
N VAL A 32 18.60 -27.08 3.23
CA VAL A 32 17.54 -26.10 3.42
C VAL A 32 17.62 -25.57 4.84
N THR A 33 17.76 -24.26 4.99
CA THR A 33 17.71 -23.62 6.30
C THR A 33 16.25 -23.56 6.71
N VAL A 34 15.82 -24.43 7.57
CA VAL A 34 14.48 -24.37 8.18
C VAL A 34 14.52 -23.34 9.29
N GLU A 35 13.65 -22.35 9.21
CA GLU A 35 13.43 -21.42 10.31
C GLU A 35 12.63 -22.14 11.40
N GLY A 36 13.34 -22.74 12.34
CA GLY A 36 12.74 -23.53 13.43
C GLY A 36 12.25 -22.69 14.63
N THR A 37 12.32 -21.37 14.54
CA THR A 37 11.94 -20.45 15.64
C THR A 37 10.43 -20.16 15.66
N GLN A 38 9.75 -20.25 14.51
CA GLN A 38 8.32 -20.01 14.42
C GLN A 38 7.54 -21.31 14.72
N GLU A 39 6.68 -21.24 15.72
CA GLU A 39 5.73 -22.33 16.00
C GLU A 39 4.54 -22.25 15.04
N LYS A 40 3.96 -21.06 14.90
CA LYS A 40 2.73 -20.85 14.15
C LYS A 40 2.64 -19.43 13.59
N ARG A 41 2.13 -19.32 12.36
CA ARG A 41 1.65 -18.09 11.76
C ARG A 41 0.12 -18.10 11.75
N ILE A 42 -0.50 -17.08 12.35
CA ILE A 42 -1.96 -16.97 12.47
C ILE A 42 -2.37 -15.74 11.68
N VAL A 43 -3.25 -15.92 10.70
CA VAL A 43 -3.85 -14.81 9.93
C VAL A 43 -5.18 -14.46 10.58
N ASN A 44 -5.38 -13.18 10.85
CA ASN A 44 -6.59 -12.63 11.45
C ASN A 44 -7.17 -11.54 10.58
N GLU A 45 -8.48 -11.35 10.67
CA GLU A 45 -9.21 -10.27 10.01
C GLU A 45 -9.97 -9.47 11.05
N ILE A 46 -10.00 -8.15 10.90
CA ILE A 46 -10.82 -7.25 11.73
C ILE A 46 -11.58 -6.26 10.86
N GLY A 47 -12.79 -5.92 11.27
CA GLY A 47 -13.56 -4.81 10.71
C GLY A 47 -13.18 -3.47 11.30
N PRO A 48 -13.69 -2.37 10.75
CA PRO A 48 -13.54 -1.04 11.32
C PRO A 48 -14.29 -0.93 12.66
N ASN A 49 -13.78 -0.08 13.57
CA ASN A 49 -14.38 0.13 14.89
C ASN A 49 -15.79 0.76 14.83
N ALA A 50 -16.08 1.50 13.77
CA ALA A 50 -17.38 2.12 13.52
C ALA A 50 -18.01 1.55 12.25
N PRO A 51 -19.35 1.53 12.13
CA PRO A 51 -20.03 1.10 10.91
C PRO A 51 -19.53 1.86 9.67
N ILE A 52 -19.47 1.18 8.52
CA ILE A 52 -19.00 1.77 7.26
C ILE A 52 -19.87 2.96 6.85
N GLU A 53 -21.16 2.91 7.14
CA GLU A 53 -22.15 3.94 6.84
C GLU A 53 -21.90 5.26 7.60
N SER A 54 -21.14 5.22 8.70
CA SER A 54 -20.75 6.44 9.44
C SER A 54 -19.80 7.33 8.64
N GLY A 55 -19.21 6.78 7.56
CA GLY A 55 -18.30 7.49 6.69
C GLY A 55 -16.87 7.59 7.22
N SER A 56 -16.01 8.16 6.36
CA SER A 56 -14.61 8.42 6.69
C SER A 56 -14.48 9.46 7.82
N PRO A 57 -13.48 9.36 8.72
CA PRO A 57 -12.40 8.37 8.74
C PRO A 57 -12.77 7.06 9.45
N TRP A 58 -12.25 5.93 8.97
CA TRP A 58 -12.40 4.63 9.63
C TRP A 58 -11.13 4.29 10.42
N GLN A 59 -11.31 3.61 11.56
CA GLN A 59 -10.22 3.19 12.42
C GLN A 59 -10.30 1.68 12.67
N PHE A 60 -9.13 1.05 12.66
CA PHE A 60 -8.92 -0.36 12.98
C PHE A 60 -7.93 -0.44 14.12
N ASP A 61 -8.26 -1.18 15.16
CA ASP A 61 -7.37 -1.38 16.30
C ASP A 61 -7.01 -2.86 16.42
N ILE A 62 -5.75 -3.17 16.21
CA ILE A 62 -5.18 -4.49 16.45
C ILE A 62 -4.74 -4.52 17.90
N GLU A 63 -5.52 -5.19 18.73
CA GLU A 63 -5.28 -5.31 20.16
C GLU A 63 -3.96 -6.01 20.46
N LYS A 64 -3.34 -5.60 21.57
CA LYS A 64 -2.10 -6.21 22.04
C LYS A 64 -2.32 -7.65 22.49
N GLU A 65 -1.40 -8.52 22.16
CA GLU A 65 -1.25 -9.86 22.73
C GLU A 65 0.13 -9.97 23.37
N MET A 66 0.28 -10.85 24.38
CA MET A 66 1.52 -10.91 25.15
C MET A 66 2.45 -12.05 24.70
N ASP A 67 1.95 -13.00 23.92
CA ASP A 67 2.64 -14.23 23.51
C ASP A 67 2.88 -14.32 22.00
N THR A 68 2.45 -13.30 21.25
CA THR A 68 2.59 -13.28 19.79
C THR A 68 3.24 -11.98 19.30
N PHE A 69 4.00 -12.08 18.23
CA PHE A 69 4.55 -10.96 17.48
C PHE A 69 3.63 -10.60 16.33
N LEU A 70 3.54 -9.33 15.99
CA LEU A 70 2.76 -8.88 14.82
C LEU A 70 3.69 -8.67 13.62
N ASP A 71 3.36 -9.30 12.50
CA ASP A 71 4.00 -9.07 11.20
C ASP A 71 3.43 -7.80 10.57
N MET A 72 4.10 -6.67 10.77
CA MET A 72 3.66 -5.38 10.24
C MET A 72 3.62 -5.32 8.72
N GLY A 73 4.46 -6.11 8.05
CA GLY A 73 4.49 -6.18 6.58
C GLY A 73 3.33 -6.96 5.97
N SER A 74 2.60 -7.71 6.78
CA SER A 74 1.44 -8.50 6.33
C SER A 74 0.14 -7.71 6.28
N LEU A 75 0.11 -6.46 6.79
CA LEU A 75 -1.12 -5.69 6.82
C LEU A 75 -1.63 -5.37 5.42
N SER A 76 -2.81 -5.88 5.12
CA SER A 76 -3.54 -5.59 3.88
C SER A 76 -5.00 -5.26 4.18
N LEU A 77 -5.54 -4.32 3.43
CA LEU A 77 -6.91 -3.89 3.55
C LEU A 77 -7.71 -4.43 2.37
N ASN A 78 -8.70 -5.26 2.65
CA ASN A 78 -9.64 -5.78 1.67
C ASN A 78 -10.88 -4.89 1.69
N VAL A 79 -11.27 -4.36 0.53
CA VAL A 79 -12.43 -3.47 0.41
C VAL A 79 -13.31 -3.94 -0.73
N VAL A 80 -14.56 -4.21 -0.41
CA VAL A 80 -15.60 -4.52 -1.39
C VAL A 80 -16.42 -3.26 -1.64
N MET A 81 -16.60 -2.88 -2.91
CA MET A 81 -17.23 -1.63 -3.26
C MET A 81 -17.91 -1.69 -4.62
N LYS A 82 -18.71 -0.67 -4.91
CA LYS A 82 -19.32 -0.44 -6.21
C LYS A 82 -19.42 1.06 -6.51
N ILE A 83 -19.51 1.40 -7.80
CA ILE A 83 -19.76 2.76 -8.23
C ILE A 83 -21.27 2.95 -8.38
N VAL A 84 -21.79 3.99 -7.77
CA VAL A 84 -23.22 4.34 -7.85
C VAL A 84 -23.38 5.81 -8.20
N LYS A 85 -24.57 6.21 -8.61
CA LYS A 85 -24.90 7.65 -8.80
C LYS A 85 -24.87 8.39 -7.47
N ALA A 86 -24.73 9.71 -7.50
CA ALA A 86 -24.68 10.54 -6.30
C ALA A 86 -25.91 10.37 -5.39
N ASP A 87 -27.08 10.09 -5.98
CA ASP A 87 -28.33 9.80 -5.27
C ASP A 87 -28.38 8.38 -4.64
N GLY A 88 -27.38 7.53 -4.96
CA GLY A 88 -27.31 6.14 -4.50
C GLY A 88 -27.94 5.12 -5.44
N SER A 89 -28.57 5.54 -6.55
CA SER A 89 -29.12 4.64 -7.54
C SER A 89 -27.99 3.95 -8.34
N PRO A 90 -28.25 2.75 -8.89
CA PRO A 90 -27.26 2.05 -9.71
C PRO A 90 -27.00 2.78 -11.04
N CYS A 91 -25.78 2.63 -11.56
CA CYS A 91 -25.40 3.08 -12.88
C CYS A 91 -26.09 2.21 -13.95
N GLY A 92 -26.55 2.82 -15.02
CA GLY A 92 -27.10 2.12 -16.19
C GLY A 92 -26.03 1.85 -17.28
N PRO A 93 -26.42 1.21 -18.38
CA PRO A 93 -25.51 0.90 -19.49
C PRO A 93 -24.89 2.15 -20.16
N ASP A 94 -25.58 3.28 -20.11
CA ASP A 94 -25.13 4.54 -20.71
C ASP A 94 -24.22 5.37 -19.78
N ASP A 95 -24.05 4.93 -18.53
CA ASP A 95 -23.23 5.61 -17.55
C ASP A 95 -21.77 5.18 -17.72
N VAL A 96 -20.96 6.01 -18.38
CA VAL A 96 -19.54 5.74 -18.62
C VAL A 96 -18.71 6.35 -17.48
N VAL A 97 -18.36 5.53 -16.53
CA VAL A 97 -17.55 5.89 -15.37
C VAL A 97 -16.64 4.72 -14.96
N ALA A 98 -15.40 5.01 -14.69
CA ALA A 98 -14.44 4.02 -14.18
C ALA A 98 -13.62 4.62 -13.03
N PRO A 99 -13.05 3.80 -12.15
CA PRO A 99 -12.16 4.30 -11.11
C PRO A 99 -10.80 4.73 -11.70
N VAL A 100 -10.10 5.60 -10.96
CA VAL A 100 -8.71 5.96 -11.27
C VAL A 100 -7.79 4.74 -11.21
N ASN A 101 -6.62 4.88 -11.80
CA ASN A 101 -5.61 3.84 -11.76
C ASN A 101 -5.10 3.62 -10.31
N LEU A 102 -4.79 2.35 -9.96
CA LEU A 102 -4.36 1.95 -8.61
C LEU A 102 -5.39 2.34 -7.53
N LEU A 103 -6.68 2.11 -7.79
CA LEU A 103 -7.77 2.56 -6.91
C LEU A 103 -7.57 2.14 -5.45
N ALA A 104 -7.15 0.89 -5.20
CA ALA A 104 -6.99 0.36 -3.84
C ALA A 104 -6.16 1.27 -2.93
N SER A 105 -5.09 1.86 -3.46
CA SER A 105 -4.22 2.77 -2.73
C SER A 105 -4.58 4.24 -2.95
N SER A 106 -5.02 4.61 -4.16
CA SER A 106 -5.37 5.99 -4.51
C SER A 106 -6.59 6.52 -3.75
N MET A 107 -7.47 5.63 -3.29
CA MET A 107 -8.67 6.03 -2.54
C MET A 107 -8.37 6.59 -1.14
N TRP A 108 -7.16 6.40 -0.60
CA TRP A 108 -6.80 6.86 0.73
C TRP A 108 -6.01 8.18 0.65
N HIS A 109 -6.67 9.27 1.05
CA HIS A 109 -6.01 10.57 1.20
C HIS A 109 -4.99 10.53 2.33
N SER A 110 -5.38 9.92 3.47
CA SER A 110 -4.53 9.82 4.64
C SER A 110 -4.58 8.43 5.25
N VAL A 111 -3.39 7.89 5.58
CA VAL A 111 -3.23 6.63 6.32
C VAL A 111 -2.35 6.90 7.54
N GLN A 112 -2.97 6.99 8.70
CA GLN A 112 -2.29 7.27 9.95
C GLN A 112 -2.10 6.00 10.77
N VAL A 113 -0.87 5.73 11.19
CA VAL A 113 -0.51 4.57 12.01
C VAL A 113 -0.05 5.02 13.39
N LYS A 114 -0.59 4.38 14.42
CA LYS A 114 -0.22 4.60 15.82
C LYS A 114 0.26 3.29 16.45
N LEU A 115 1.30 3.38 17.25
CA LEU A 115 1.74 2.33 18.16
C LEU A 115 1.42 2.75 19.58
N ASN A 116 0.57 2.01 20.27
CA ASN A 116 -0.09 2.46 21.48
C ASN A 116 -0.76 3.84 21.22
N ASN A 117 -0.31 4.89 21.90
CA ASN A 117 -0.83 6.24 21.71
C ASN A 117 0.08 7.16 20.88
N ALA A 118 1.24 6.65 20.41
CA ALA A 118 2.20 7.44 19.65
C ALA A 118 1.93 7.33 18.14
N THR A 119 1.69 8.45 17.48
CA THR A 119 1.57 8.50 16.01
C THR A 119 2.96 8.39 15.37
N THR A 120 3.13 7.45 14.45
CA THR A 120 4.43 7.14 13.85
C THR A 120 4.72 7.94 12.57
N ASN A 121 3.68 8.43 11.89
CA ASN A 121 3.78 9.03 10.56
C ASN A 121 3.02 10.35 10.43
N MET A 122 3.09 11.25 11.44
CA MET A 122 2.30 12.50 11.46
C MET A 122 2.41 13.32 10.17
N ASN A 123 3.61 13.46 9.61
CA ASN A 123 3.87 14.33 8.45
C ASN A 123 3.84 13.60 7.10
N SER A 124 3.78 12.28 7.11
CA SER A 124 3.65 11.44 5.91
C SER A 124 2.30 10.74 5.81
N ALA A 125 1.39 11.02 6.75
CA ALA A 125 0.06 10.43 6.74
C ALA A 125 -0.79 10.96 5.61
N ASP A 126 -0.72 12.27 5.35
CA ASP A 126 -1.48 12.93 4.29
C ASP A 126 -0.85 12.70 2.90
N TYR A 127 -1.67 12.76 1.89
CA TYR A 127 -1.27 12.50 0.49
C TYR A 127 -0.72 11.07 0.26
N PHE A 128 -1.18 10.11 1.03
CA PHE A 128 -0.79 8.70 0.88
C PHE A 128 -1.03 8.18 -0.54
N ASN A 129 -2.12 8.58 -1.17
CA ASN A 129 -2.46 8.27 -2.56
C ASN A 129 -1.36 8.66 -3.55
N TYR A 130 -0.85 9.89 -3.49
CA TYR A 130 0.22 10.36 -4.38
C TYR A 130 1.53 9.62 -4.12
N LYS A 131 1.89 9.45 -2.84
CA LYS A 131 3.07 8.69 -2.44
C LYS A 131 3.05 7.29 -3.03
N THR A 132 1.97 6.55 -2.78
CA THR A 132 1.87 5.15 -3.20
C THR A 132 1.83 5.01 -4.72
N PHE A 133 1.14 5.92 -5.41
CA PHE A 133 1.11 5.92 -6.87
C PHE A 133 2.51 6.14 -7.47
N LEU A 134 3.26 7.13 -6.99
CA LEU A 134 4.63 7.40 -7.44
C LEU A 134 5.57 6.24 -7.13
N GLU A 135 5.51 5.69 -5.93
CA GLU A 135 6.32 4.53 -5.55
C GLU A 135 6.01 3.32 -6.43
N THR A 136 4.73 3.08 -6.76
CA THR A 136 4.33 1.99 -7.65
C THR A 136 4.87 2.20 -9.07
N LEU A 137 4.81 3.40 -9.61
CA LEU A 137 5.33 3.70 -10.93
C LEU A 137 6.86 3.53 -11.02
N LEU A 138 7.57 3.90 -9.96
CA LEU A 138 9.04 3.93 -9.94
C LEU A 138 9.69 2.61 -9.51
N SER A 139 8.97 1.79 -8.72
CA SER A 139 9.55 0.60 -8.08
C SER A 139 9.12 -0.72 -8.71
N TYR A 140 8.03 -0.74 -9.49
CA TYR A 140 7.49 -1.98 -10.07
C TYR A 140 7.65 -2.02 -11.58
N GLU A 141 8.16 -3.13 -12.08
CA GLU A 141 8.32 -3.43 -13.51
C GLU A 141 7.16 -4.25 -14.08
N GLY A 142 7.29 -4.64 -15.36
CA GLY A 142 6.24 -5.26 -16.17
C GLY A 142 5.51 -6.41 -15.49
N ASP A 143 6.22 -7.40 -14.96
CA ASP A 143 5.61 -8.61 -14.38
C ASP A 143 4.72 -8.32 -13.17
N ALA A 144 5.12 -7.37 -12.32
CA ALA A 144 4.31 -6.94 -11.18
C ALA A 144 2.99 -6.28 -11.62
N ARG A 145 3.03 -5.53 -12.73
CA ARG A 145 1.85 -4.86 -13.31
C ARG A 145 0.84 -5.84 -13.88
N GLU A 146 1.31 -6.99 -14.36
CA GLU A 146 0.48 -8.04 -14.92
C GLU A 146 -0.06 -9.04 -13.87
N THR A 147 0.43 -8.96 -12.63
CA THR A 147 0.11 -9.88 -11.55
C THR A 147 -0.54 -9.17 -10.36
N HIS A 148 0.17 -9.01 -9.25
CA HIS A 148 -0.39 -8.53 -7.98
C HIS A 148 -0.88 -7.07 -8.01
N LEU A 149 -0.37 -6.21 -8.90
CA LEU A 149 -0.90 -4.85 -9.01
C LEU A 149 -2.31 -4.81 -9.62
N ARG A 150 -2.73 -5.85 -10.34
CA ARG A 150 -4.11 -5.94 -10.86
C ARG A 150 -5.14 -6.09 -9.75
N THR A 151 -4.79 -6.70 -8.61
CA THR A 151 -5.68 -6.75 -7.44
C THR A 151 -5.95 -5.37 -6.83
N GLN A 152 -5.14 -4.38 -7.20
CA GLN A 152 -5.30 -2.98 -6.84
C GLN A 152 -5.96 -2.13 -7.95
N LEU A 153 -6.45 -2.76 -9.01
CA LEU A 153 -6.93 -2.13 -10.25
C LEU A 153 -5.87 -1.25 -10.93
N PHE A 154 -4.63 -1.74 -10.99
CA PHE A 154 -3.57 -1.07 -11.73
C PHE A 154 -3.55 -1.54 -13.19
N TYR A 155 -3.95 -0.66 -14.10
CA TYR A 155 -3.91 -0.86 -15.54
C TYR A 155 -3.33 0.38 -16.20
N LEU A 156 -2.21 0.23 -16.92
CA LEU A 156 -1.55 1.35 -17.56
C LEU A 156 -2.46 2.05 -18.56
N ASP A 157 -2.60 3.35 -18.39
CA ASP A 157 -3.30 4.20 -19.33
C ASP A 157 -2.48 4.38 -20.61
N THR A 158 -3.18 4.51 -21.75
CA THR A 158 -2.53 4.77 -23.02
C THR A 158 -1.90 6.16 -23.01
N PRO A 159 -0.60 6.31 -23.34
CA PRO A 159 0.05 7.62 -23.40
C PRO A 159 -0.72 8.62 -24.27
N ALA A 160 -0.82 9.86 -23.82
CA ALA A 160 -1.55 10.96 -24.44
C ALA A 160 -3.09 10.76 -24.53
N LYS A 161 -3.68 9.78 -23.81
CA LYS A 161 -5.12 9.53 -23.76
C LYS A 161 -5.68 9.50 -22.34
N TYR A 162 -5.01 10.13 -21.39
CA TYR A 162 -5.36 10.09 -19.97
C TYR A 162 -6.76 10.66 -19.67
N GLU A 163 -7.19 11.64 -20.46
CA GLU A 163 -8.51 12.29 -20.35
C GLU A 163 -9.55 11.74 -21.34
N ASN A 164 -9.28 10.58 -21.95
CA ASN A 164 -10.23 9.93 -22.81
C ASN A 164 -11.06 8.92 -22.01
N PHE A 165 -12.29 9.30 -21.69
CA PHE A 165 -13.23 8.52 -20.89
C PHE A 165 -14.20 7.72 -21.76
N THR A 166 -13.75 7.20 -22.91
CA THR A 166 -14.53 6.31 -23.78
C THR A 166 -14.04 4.87 -23.64
N HIS A 167 -14.95 3.92 -23.65
CA HIS A 167 -14.63 2.49 -23.59
C HIS A 167 -14.71 1.83 -24.97
N GLU A 168 -15.32 2.50 -25.95
CA GLU A 168 -15.46 2.04 -27.32
C GLU A 168 -14.59 2.85 -28.28
N LYS A 169 -14.27 2.23 -29.41
CA LYS A 169 -13.61 2.89 -30.53
C LYS A 169 -14.55 3.88 -31.20
N THR A 170 -14.17 5.14 -31.20
CA THR A 170 -14.95 6.22 -31.81
C THR A 170 -14.13 6.89 -32.92
N ASN A 171 -14.69 7.01 -34.13
CA ASN A 171 -14.03 7.65 -35.28
C ASN A 171 -12.61 7.13 -35.56
N ASN A 172 -12.40 5.82 -35.50
CA ASN A 172 -11.08 5.17 -35.63
C ASN A 172 -10.05 5.53 -34.54
N ILE A 173 -10.45 6.17 -33.45
CA ILE A 173 -9.61 6.45 -32.30
C ILE A 173 -9.80 5.33 -31.28
N GLU A 174 -8.73 4.61 -30.98
CA GLU A 174 -8.73 3.58 -29.92
C GLU A 174 -8.91 4.24 -28.56
N PRO A 175 -9.72 3.65 -27.66
CA PRO A 175 -9.93 4.16 -26.32
C PRO A 175 -8.65 4.11 -25.49
N ASN A 176 -8.68 4.75 -24.31
CA ASN A 176 -7.66 4.56 -23.28
C ASN A 176 -7.75 3.12 -22.76
N ALA A 177 -6.72 2.31 -22.98
CA ALA A 177 -6.72 0.90 -22.61
C ALA A 177 -6.90 0.70 -21.09
N GLY A 178 -6.21 1.47 -20.25
CA GLY A 178 -6.34 1.37 -18.81
C GLY A 178 -7.75 1.71 -18.32
N PHE A 179 -8.33 2.80 -18.83
CA PHE A 179 -9.71 3.17 -18.53
C PHE A 179 -10.69 2.06 -18.94
N LYS A 180 -10.57 1.55 -20.18
CA LYS A 180 -11.43 0.48 -20.69
C LYS A 180 -11.41 -0.75 -19.78
N TYR A 181 -10.23 -1.24 -19.37
CA TYR A 181 -10.14 -2.40 -18.48
C TYR A 181 -10.82 -2.14 -17.13
N ARG A 182 -10.56 -0.99 -16.51
CA ARG A 182 -11.20 -0.63 -15.23
C ARG A 182 -12.72 -0.49 -15.38
N TYR A 183 -13.19 0.11 -16.46
CA TYR A 183 -14.62 0.23 -16.78
C TYR A 183 -15.30 -1.13 -16.87
N GLU A 184 -14.70 -2.10 -17.58
CA GLU A 184 -15.29 -3.45 -17.74
C GLU A 184 -15.51 -4.17 -16.39
N TYR A 185 -14.66 -3.90 -15.38
CA TYR A 185 -14.84 -4.46 -14.04
C TYR A 185 -15.93 -3.77 -13.22
N THR A 186 -16.21 -2.50 -13.48
CA THR A 186 -17.01 -1.66 -12.58
C THR A 186 -18.31 -1.15 -13.19
N LYS A 187 -18.58 -1.47 -14.47
CA LYS A 187 -19.76 -1.03 -15.21
C LYS A 187 -21.06 -1.49 -14.54
N GLU A 188 -22.13 -0.71 -14.74
CA GLU A 188 -23.48 -1.04 -14.27
C GLU A 188 -23.57 -1.30 -12.76
N SER A 189 -22.75 -0.62 -11.98
CA SER A 189 -22.64 -0.80 -10.53
C SER A 189 -22.27 -2.24 -10.11
N ALA A 190 -21.53 -2.97 -10.94
CA ALA A 190 -20.99 -4.26 -10.55
C ALA A 190 -20.17 -4.11 -9.28
N GLU A 191 -20.37 -5.03 -8.36
CA GLU A 191 -19.58 -5.10 -7.12
C GLU A 191 -18.20 -5.71 -7.40
N PHE A 192 -17.16 -5.10 -6.89
CA PHE A 192 -15.78 -5.55 -7.05
C PHE A 192 -15.01 -5.37 -5.75
N ASP A 193 -13.97 -6.19 -5.58
CA ASP A 193 -13.07 -6.15 -4.44
C ASP A 193 -11.68 -5.69 -4.85
N VAL A 194 -11.01 -5.01 -3.94
CA VAL A 194 -9.62 -4.59 -4.09
C VAL A 194 -8.84 -4.88 -2.83
N VAL A 195 -7.57 -5.22 -3.00
CA VAL A 195 -6.64 -5.47 -1.90
C VAL A 195 -5.59 -4.36 -1.87
N CYS A 196 -5.55 -3.61 -0.78
CA CYS A 196 -4.61 -2.52 -0.57
C CYS A 196 -3.56 -2.92 0.47
N PRO A 197 -2.30 -3.19 0.09
CA PRO A 197 -1.24 -3.32 1.07
C PRO A 197 -0.99 -1.96 1.73
N LEU A 198 -1.04 -1.91 3.06
CA LEU A 198 -0.83 -0.67 3.82
C LEU A 198 0.67 -0.37 3.96
N ALA A 199 1.27 0.06 2.86
CA ALA A 199 2.72 0.28 2.76
C ALA A 199 3.13 1.65 3.32
N THR A 200 2.80 1.94 4.58
CA THR A 200 3.36 3.12 5.28
C THR A 200 4.79 2.85 5.73
N ASP A 201 5.53 3.91 6.04
CA ASP A 201 6.96 3.83 6.32
C ASP A 201 7.31 2.79 7.39
N ILE A 202 6.60 2.78 8.52
CA ILE A 202 6.86 1.84 9.61
C ILE A 202 6.39 0.41 9.30
N LEU A 203 5.29 0.25 8.55
CA LEU A 203 4.75 -1.07 8.20
C LEU A 203 5.64 -1.82 7.21
N ARG A 204 6.57 -1.13 6.56
CA ARG A 204 7.62 -1.73 5.71
C ARG A 204 8.83 -2.23 6.49
N SER A 205 8.82 -2.14 7.83
CA SER A 205 9.92 -2.67 8.65
C SER A 205 10.04 -4.18 8.44
N SER A 206 11.29 -4.65 8.33
CA SER A 206 11.60 -6.08 8.28
C SER A 206 11.49 -6.80 9.63
N LYS A 207 11.19 -6.06 10.70
CA LYS A 207 11.07 -6.60 12.06
C LYS A 207 9.60 -6.77 12.44
N TYR A 208 9.31 -7.86 13.12
CA TYR A 208 8.01 -8.05 13.76
C TYR A 208 7.82 -7.10 14.93
N LEU A 209 6.60 -6.62 15.12
CA LEU A 209 6.27 -5.80 16.28
C LEU A 209 6.22 -6.69 17.52
N VAL A 210 6.87 -6.25 18.58
CA VAL A 210 6.94 -7.00 19.84
C VAL A 210 5.57 -7.16 20.49
N PRO A 211 5.40 -8.24 21.31
CA PRO A 211 4.20 -8.43 22.12
C PRO A 211 3.90 -7.25 23.02
N GLY A 212 2.63 -7.08 23.37
CA GLY A 212 2.20 -6.04 24.30
C GLY A 212 2.00 -4.64 23.68
N VAL A 213 2.13 -4.49 22.37
CA VAL A 213 1.90 -3.21 21.67
C VAL A 213 0.60 -3.29 20.85
N THR A 214 -0.28 -2.29 21.03
CA THR A 214 -1.46 -2.09 20.19
C THR A 214 -1.08 -1.31 18.95
N LEU A 215 -1.54 -1.75 17.78
CA LEU A 215 -1.37 -1.05 16.52
C LEU A 215 -2.73 -0.54 16.04
N SER A 216 -2.85 0.78 15.84
CA SER A 216 -4.05 1.40 15.31
C SER A 216 -3.78 1.99 13.93
N VAL A 217 -4.70 1.73 12.99
CA VAL A 217 -4.67 2.29 11.64
C VAL A 217 -5.92 3.15 11.45
N ARG A 218 -5.73 4.41 11.07
CA ARG A 218 -6.82 5.32 10.73
C ARG A 218 -6.73 5.72 9.27
N LEU A 219 -7.81 5.52 8.55
CA LEU A 219 -7.94 5.74 7.12
C LEU A 219 -8.90 6.88 6.81
N THR A 220 -8.46 7.83 5.99
CA THR A 220 -9.31 8.91 5.49
C THR A 220 -9.44 8.77 3.97
N LYS A 221 -10.66 8.60 3.48
CA LYS A 221 -10.95 8.47 2.05
C LYS A 221 -10.75 9.82 1.34
N ALA A 222 -10.27 9.79 0.12
CA ALA A 222 -10.25 10.94 -0.77
C ALA A 222 -11.65 11.25 -1.32
N ASP A 223 -11.84 12.46 -1.85
CA ASP A 223 -13.09 12.88 -2.47
C ASP A 223 -13.37 12.03 -3.74
N ASP A 224 -14.61 11.60 -3.90
CA ASP A 224 -15.04 10.72 -5.00
C ASP A 224 -14.75 11.30 -6.39
N LYS A 225 -14.82 12.62 -6.55
CA LYS A 225 -14.50 13.29 -7.82
C LYS A 225 -13.04 13.09 -8.27
N TRP A 226 -12.12 12.81 -7.34
CA TRP A 226 -10.72 12.50 -7.62
C TRP A 226 -10.45 11.01 -7.83
N LEU A 227 -11.43 10.17 -7.47
CA LEU A 227 -11.33 8.72 -7.56
C LEU A 227 -12.02 8.15 -8.79
N LEU A 228 -12.82 8.96 -9.50
CA LEU A 228 -13.63 8.53 -10.62
C LEU A 228 -13.26 9.30 -11.88
N MET A 229 -13.15 8.58 -12.97
CA MET A 229 -12.87 9.08 -14.31
C MET A 229 -14.16 9.04 -15.14
N SER A 230 -14.70 10.20 -15.45
CA SER A 230 -15.89 10.39 -16.28
C SER A 230 -15.96 11.85 -16.71
N ASP A 231 -16.65 12.14 -17.80
CA ASP A 231 -16.98 13.54 -18.21
C ASP A 231 -17.76 14.31 -17.14
N LYS A 232 -18.41 13.59 -16.22
CA LYS A 232 -19.25 14.13 -15.14
C LYS A 232 -19.03 13.37 -13.83
N ALA A 233 -17.78 13.33 -13.37
CA ALA A 233 -17.38 12.56 -12.19
C ALA A 233 -18.18 12.93 -10.91
N GLU A 234 -18.66 14.19 -10.81
CA GLU A 234 -19.48 14.67 -9.68
C GLU A 234 -20.85 13.99 -9.57
N ARG A 235 -21.29 13.28 -10.60
CA ARG A 235 -22.56 12.52 -10.60
C ARG A 235 -22.47 11.15 -9.98
N TYR A 236 -21.26 10.71 -9.66
CA TYR A 236 -20.99 9.36 -9.18
C TYR A 236 -20.26 9.38 -7.86
N LYS A 237 -20.38 8.30 -7.10
CA LYS A 237 -19.65 8.07 -5.85
C LYS A 237 -19.30 6.59 -5.69
N ILE A 238 -18.27 6.34 -4.90
CA ILE A 238 -17.88 4.98 -4.51
C ILE A 238 -18.63 4.61 -3.22
N SER A 239 -19.46 3.58 -3.31
CA SER A 239 -20.15 2.97 -2.17
C SER A 239 -19.37 1.76 -1.71
N ILE A 240 -18.92 1.78 -0.46
CA ILE A 240 -18.17 0.68 0.16
C ILE A 240 -19.18 -0.22 0.86
N SER A 241 -19.20 -1.51 0.52
CA SER A 241 -20.09 -2.53 1.11
C SER A 241 -19.41 -3.23 2.28
N GLU A 242 -18.14 -3.56 2.16
CA GLU A 242 -17.38 -4.28 3.17
C GLU A 242 -15.94 -3.76 3.25
N MET A 243 -15.36 -3.78 4.44
CA MET A 243 -13.97 -3.41 4.68
C MET A 243 -13.38 -4.27 5.79
N LYS A 244 -12.27 -4.95 5.49
CA LYS A 244 -11.56 -5.81 6.43
C LYS A 244 -10.06 -5.53 6.38
N LEU A 245 -9.46 -5.41 7.55
CA LEU A 245 -8.01 -5.38 7.71
C LEU A 245 -7.51 -6.77 8.07
N GLU A 246 -6.70 -7.33 7.18
CA GLU A 246 -6.01 -8.61 7.38
C GLU A 246 -4.61 -8.37 7.92
N TYR A 247 -4.17 -9.20 8.87
CA TYR A 247 -2.84 -9.17 9.46
C TYR A 247 -2.42 -10.53 9.97
N ALA A 248 -1.10 -10.77 10.06
CA ALA A 248 -0.56 -12.01 10.58
C ALA A 248 0.14 -11.83 11.92
N ARG A 249 -0.07 -12.77 12.81
CA ARG A 249 0.65 -12.94 14.08
C ARG A 249 1.55 -14.13 14.04
N ILE A 250 2.70 -14.02 14.66
CA ILE A 250 3.73 -15.05 14.72
C ILE A 250 3.89 -15.48 16.17
N LYS A 251 3.71 -16.76 16.44
CA LYS A 251 4.04 -17.37 17.74
C LYS A 251 5.38 -18.09 17.63
N LEU A 252 6.23 -17.92 18.62
CA LEU A 252 7.53 -18.57 18.68
C LEU A 252 7.48 -19.82 19.56
N PHE A 253 8.34 -20.80 19.27
CA PHE A 253 8.48 -22.02 20.06
C PHE A 253 9.06 -21.76 21.46
N ASP A 254 9.96 -20.79 21.58
CA ASP A 254 10.64 -20.50 22.82
C ASP A 254 10.03 -19.24 23.46
N PRO A 255 9.25 -19.42 24.55
CA PRO A 255 8.68 -18.30 25.30
C PRO A 255 9.71 -17.55 26.13
N ASP A 256 10.89 -18.14 26.39
CA ASP A 256 11.96 -17.52 27.17
C ASP A 256 12.82 -16.55 26.34
N PHE A 257 12.35 -16.20 25.14
CA PHE A 257 12.98 -15.21 24.30
C PHE A 257 13.05 -13.86 25.03
N THR A 258 14.26 -13.48 25.42
CA THR A 258 14.49 -12.21 26.11
C THR A 258 14.36 -11.07 25.11
N ILE A 259 13.29 -10.30 25.22
CA ILE A 259 13.09 -9.07 24.45
C ILE A 259 13.87 -7.96 25.14
N ASP A 260 14.80 -7.32 24.41
CA ASP A 260 15.50 -6.16 24.94
C ASP A 260 14.51 -5.07 25.38
N ALA A 261 14.81 -4.39 26.48
CA ALA A 261 13.97 -3.33 27.04
C ALA A 261 13.71 -2.18 26.04
N ILE A 262 14.61 -2.00 25.07
CA ILE A 262 14.49 -0.98 24.01
C ILE A 262 14.52 -1.66 22.65
N GLN A 263 13.38 -1.66 21.95
CA GLN A 263 13.28 -2.14 20.59
C GLN A 263 13.42 -0.99 19.59
N ARG A 264 14.26 -1.19 18.56
CA ARG A 264 14.48 -0.21 17.50
C ARG A 264 13.95 -0.72 16.17
N TYR A 265 13.06 0.06 15.57
CA TYR A 265 12.46 -0.22 14.25
C TYR A 265 13.05 0.78 13.24
N PRO A 266 14.07 0.38 12.45
CA PRO A 266 14.59 1.23 11.39
C PRO A 266 13.60 1.29 10.23
N PHE A 267 13.23 2.48 9.78
CA PHE A 267 12.42 2.70 8.59
C PHE A 267 12.84 4.00 7.90
N SER A 268 12.54 4.09 6.61
CA SER A 268 12.76 5.32 5.83
C SER A 268 11.54 6.20 5.93
N LYS A 269 11.68 7.41 6.49
CA LYS A 269 10.58 8.36 6.59
C LYS A 269 10.40 9.08 5.26
N THR A 270 9.17 9.14 4.77
CA THR A 270 8.77 9.91 3.60
C THR A 270 8.02 11.16 4.06
N GLU A 271 8.38 12.32 3.52
CA GLU A 271 7.64 13.56 3.74
C GLU A 271 7.11 14.07 2.39
N MET A 272 5.86 14.51 2.38
CA MET A 272 5.26 15.16 1.23
C MET A 272 4.84 16.57 1.59
N ARG A 273 5.14 17.52 0.70
CA ARG A 273 4.80 18.93 0.89
C ARG A 273 4.20 19.48 -0.40
N ARG A 274 3.18 20.29 -0.27
CA ARG A 274 2.52 20.97 -1.37
C ARG A 274 2.84 22.46 -1.35
N TYR A 275 3.24 22.98 -2.49
CA TYR A 275 3.51 24.39 -2.68
C TYR A 275 2.58 24.94 -3.77
N PRO A 276 1.78 25.97 -3.49
CA PRO A 276 0.95 26.59 -4.51
C PRO A 276 1.85 27.35 -5.50
N VAL A 277 1.64 27.10 -6.78
CA VAL A 277 2.33 27.83 -7.87
C VAL A 277 1.33 28.75 -8.52
N GLY A 278 1.58 30.06 -8.43
CA GLY A 278 0.71 31.06 -9.07
C GLY A 278 0.81 31.01 -10.59
N ALA A 279 -0.30 31.23 -11.28
CA ALA A 279 -0.33 31.29 -12.73
C ALA A 279 0.64 32.39 -13.26
N GLY A 280 1.43 32.07 -14.29
CA GLY A 280 2.37 32.99 -14.93
C GLY A 280 3.73 33.13 -14.23
N LEU A 281 3.98 32.46 -13.13
CA LEU A 281 5.30 32.42 -12.50
C LEU A 281 6.30 31.65 -13.38
N LYS A 282 7.46 32.24 -13.63
CA LYS A 282 8.56 31.58 -14.36
C LYS A 282 9.53 30.83 -13.47
N SER A 283 9.49 31.10 -12.17
CA SER A 283 10.34 30.45 -11.16
C SER A 283 9.65 30.44 -9.81
N ILE A 284 9.93 29.41 -9.02
CA ILE A 284 9.51 29.28 -7.61
C ILE A 284 10.72 28.87 -6.79
N THR A 285 10.89 29.48 -5.63
CA THR A 285 11.88 29.04 -4.65
C THR A 285 11.19 28.21 -3.58
N VAL A 286 11.65 26.99 -3.42
CA VAL A 286 11.12 26.05 -2.42
C VAL A 286 12.14 25.89 -1.32
N ASN A 287 11.80 26.26 -0.10
CA ASN A 287 12.63 25.99 1.09
C ASN A 287 12.41 24.56 1.54
N MET A 288 13.46 23.75 1.44
CA MET A 288 13.45 22.34 1.88
C MET A 288 13.85 22.24 3.35
N GLU A 289 13.09 22.85 4.22
CA GLU A 289 13.24 22.60 5.66
C GLU A 289 12.61 21.25 5.98
N ASN A 290 13.43 20.27 6.33
CA ASN A 290 12.92 19.04 6.89
C ASN A 290 13.01 19.10 8.43
N GLU A 291 12.02 18.53 9.11
CA GLU A 291 11.90 18.60 10.57
C GLU A 291 13.10 18.01 11.34
N LEU A 292 13.88 17.16 10.69
CA LEU A 292 15.00 16.45 11.32
C LEU A 292 16.37 17.03 10.98
N GLY A 293 16.45 18.08 10.15
CA GLY A 293 17.71 18.66 9.70
C GLY A 293 18.61 17.66 8.94
N ARG A 294 18.05 16.57 8.41
CA ARG A 294 18.77 15.51 7.69
C ARG A 294 18.66 15.73 6.19
N ILE A 295 19.73 15.43 5.46
CA ILE A 295 19.71 15.45 4.00
C ILE A 295 18.83 14.31 3.50
N PRO A 296 17.84 14.57 2.64
CA PRO A 296 16.99 13.53 2.07
C PRO A 296 17.81 12.60 1.15
N LYS A 297 17.50 11.32 1.17
CA LYS A 297 18.13 10.33 0.28
C LYS A 297 17.71 10.52 -1.18
N GLN A 298 16.43 10.89 -1.40
CA GLN A 298 15.83 11.10 -2.71
C GLN A 298 14.79 12.23 -2.61
N ILE A 299 14.64 13.00 -3.66
CA ILE A 299 13.65 14.09 -3.79
C ILE A 299 12.95 13.91 -5.13
N TYR A 300 11.62 13.91 -5.08
CA TYR A 300 10.77 13.84 -6.26
C TYR A 300 9.92 15.10 -6.37
N PHE A 301 9.91 15.71 -7.54
CA PHE A 301 9.06 16.85 -7.86
C PHE A 301 8.01 16.44 -8.89
N PHE A 302 6.77 16.81 -8.65
CA PHE A 302 5.70 16.61 -9.60
C PHE A 302 4.67 17.74 -9.49
N PHE A 303 3.93 17.97 -10.56
CA PHE A 303 2.89 18.97 -10.62
C PHE A 303 1.52 18.31 -10.55
N VAL A 304 0.61 18.95 -9.82
CA VAL A 304 -0.79 18.56 -9.72
C VAL A 304 -1.62 19.75 -10.16
N SER A 305 -2.46 19.56 -11.17
CA SER A 305 -3.42 20.56 -11.68
C SER A 305 -4.73 20.52 -10.93
#